data_901b95baef0636ea7528a2780a07cb1e
#
_entry.id   901b95baef0636ea7528a2780a07cb1e
#
_cell.length_a   1.000
_cell.length_b   1.000
_cell.length_c   1.000
_cell.angle_alpha   90.00
_cell.angle_beta   90.00
_cell.angle_gamma   90.00
#
_symmetry.space_group_name_H-M   'P 1'
#
loop_
_entity.id
_entity.type
_entity.pdbx_description
1 polymer ?
#
loop_
_entity_poly.entity_id
_entity_poly.type
_entity_poly.pdbx_seq_one_letter_code
_entity_poly.pdbx_strand_id
1 'polypeptide(L)'
;EKTIALLCLTASLNSFGIELFRGAILVVFVWIGGLKYFHYEADGIVPFVANSPFMSFFYAKGAPEYKEHKNAEGAFVPENRAWHEANNTYVFSYALGALIMSIGILVFLGIFSSKAGLIGDTLAIIMTLGTLSFLVTTPEVWVPNLGSGEFGFPLLSGAGRLVIKDIVILAGAVVLLSDSSQRVLKTLKKD
;
A
#
# COMPACT_ATOMS: atom_id res chain seq x y z
N GLU A 1 37.00 24.00 -3.98
CA GLU A 1 35.87 24.93 -4.13
C GLU A 1 34.71 24.34 -4.92
N LYS A 2 34.91 23.79 -6.14
CA LYS A 2 33.85 23.18 -6.96
C LYS A 2 33.14 22.00 -6.26
N THR A 3 33.90 21.16 -5.57
CA THR A 3 33.38 20.02 -4.82
C THR A 3 32.49 20.47 -3.65
N ILE A 4 32.91 21.50 -2.92
CA ILE A 4 32.11 22.06 -1.82
C ILE A 4 30.82 22.69 -2.34
N ALA A 5 30.86 23.44 -3.43
CA ALA A 5 29.69 24.01 -4.07
C ALA A 5 28.70 22.93 -4.52
N LEU A 6 29.20 21.83 -5.10
CA LEU A 6 28.35 20.68 -5.49
C LEU A 6 27.70 20.02 -4.25
N LEU A 7 28.47 19.83 -3.18
CA LEU A 7 27.93 19.26 -1.92
C LEU A 7 26.88 20.18 -1.28
N CYS A 8 27.10 21.50 -1.28
CA CYS A 8 26.07 22.44 -0.80
C CYS A 8 24.80 22.38 -1.64
N LEU A 9 24.93 22.27 -2.97
CA LEU A 9 23.79 22.14 -3.87
C LEU A 9 23.02 20.84 -3.60
N THR A 10 23.70 19.70 -3.50
CA THR A 10 23.05 18.42 -3.25
C THR A 10 22.43 18.36 -1.83
N ALA A 11 23.05 18.95 -0.84
CA ALA A 11 22.49 19.05 0.51
C ALA A 11 21.19 19.87 0.55
N SER A 12 21.04 20.86 -0.33
CA SER A 12 19.79 21.67 -0.41
C SER A 12 18.61 20.92 -1.02
N LEU A 13 18.83 19.75 -1.62
CA LEU A 13 17.75 18.93 -2.22
C LEU A 13 16.85 18.23 -1.18
N ASN A 14 17.19 18.27 0.11
CA ASN A 14 16.42 17.57 1.13
C ASN A 14 14.94 17.97 1.15
N SER A 15 14.63 19.26 1.16
CA SER A 15 13.25 19.76 1.15
C SER A 15 12.52 19.40 -0.14
N PHE A 16 13.17 19.54 -1.27
CA PHE A 16 12.64 19.12 -2.56
C PHE A 16 12.38 17.60 -2.59
N GLY A 17 13.28 16.80 -2.04
CA GLY A 17 13.12 15.35 -1.94
C GLY A 17 11.89 14.94 -1.12
N ILE A 18 11.62 15.64 -0.01
CA ILE A 18 10.41 15.44 0.81
C ILE A 18 9.14 15.72 0.01
N GLU A 19 9.08 16.86 -0.69
CA GLU A 19 7.91 17.22 -1.50
C GLU A 19 7.73 16.29 -2.71
N LEU A 20 8.81 15.90 -3.37
CA LEU A 20 8.81 14.93 -4.46
C LEU A 20 8.28 13.58 -3.96
N PHE A 21 8.67 13.15 -2.77
CA PHE A 21 8.19 11.89 -2.20
C PHE A 21 6.69 11.95 -1.88
N ARG A 22 6.15 13.09 -1.39
CA ARG A 22 4.71 13.30 -1.23
C ARG A 22 3.96 13.18 -2.56
N GLY A 23 4.51 13.79 -3.61
CA GLY A 23 3.96 13.67 -4.97
C GLY A 23 4.00 12.22 -5.50
N ALA A 24 5.08 11.50 -5.26
CA ALA A 24 5.20 10.11 -5.66
C ALA A 24 4.19 9.21 -4.95
N ILE A 25 3.98 9.39 -3.64
CA ILE A 25 2.94 8.65 -2.90
C ILE A 25 1.55 8.98 -3.47
N LEU A 26 1.24 10.24 -3.76
CA LEU A 26 -0.03 10.61 -4.38
C LEU A 26 -0.27 9.81 -5.66
N VAL A 27 0.70 9.83 -6.58
CA VAL A 27 0.58 9.14 -7.88
C VAL A 27 0.35 7.65 -7.67
N VAL A 28 1.15 6.99 -6.84
CA VAL A 28 1.04 5.56 -6.58
C VAL A 28 -0.31 5.23 -5.93
N PHE A 29 -0.70 5.97 -4.90
CA PHE A 29 -1.92 5.67 -4.13
C PHE A 29 -3.20 5.98 -4.91
N VAL A 30 -3.23 7.08 -5.68
CA VAL A 30 -4.39 7.39 -6.52
C VAL A 30 -4.51 6.38 -7.66
N TRP A 31 -3.39 5.97 -8.25
CA TRP A 31 -3.42 4.98 -9.34
C TRP A 31 -3.83 3.60 -8.84
N ILE A 32 -3.11 3.06 -7.85
CA ILE A 32 -3.41 1.73 -7.29
C ILE A 32 -4.79 1.70 -6.61
N GLY A 33 -5.16 2.77 -5.89
CA GLY A 33 -6.50 2.89 -5.31
C GLY A 33 -7.60 2.97 -6.37
N GLY A 34 -7.35 3.68 -7.47
CA GLY A 34 -8.26 3.75 -8.61
C GLY A 34 -8.46 2.40 -9.31
N LEU A 35 -7.41 1.57 -9.40
CA LEU A 35 -7.51 0.24 -9.97
C LEU A 35 -8.42 -0.69 -9.15
N LYS A 36 -8.61 -0.45 -7.86
CA LYS A 36 -9.50 -1.25 -6.98
C LYS A 36 -10.98 -1.18 -7.38
N TYR A 37 -11.35 -0.24 -8.25
CA TYR A 37 -12.69 -0.16 -8.84
C TYR A 37 -12.88 -1.09 -10.05
N PHE A 38 -11.83 -1.78 -10.50
CA PHE A 38 -11.87 -2.75 -11.59
C PHE A 38 -11.87 -4.18 -11.03
N HIS A 39 -12.73 -5.03 -11.61
CA HIS A 39 -12.95 -6.39 -11.09
C HIS A 39 -11.69 -7.25 -11.10
N TYR A 40 -10.85 -7.17 -12.15
CA TYR A 40 -9.62 -7.98 -12.25
C TYR A 40 -8.66 -7.70 -11.09
N GLU A 41 -8.61 -6.44 -10.66
CA GLU A 41 -7.76 -6.03 -9.54
C GLU A 41 -8.39 -6.45 -8.20
N ALA A 42 -9.73 -6.34 -8.08
CA ALA A 42 -10.47 -6.82 -6.92
C ALA A 42 -10.32 -8.34 -6.73
N ASP A 43 -10.39 -9.11 -7.81
CA ASP A 43 -10.15 -10.56 -7.81
C ASP A 43 -8.71 -10.88 -7.35
N GLY A 44 -7.74 -10.09 -7.81
CA GLY A 44 -6.31 -10.24 -7.51
C GLY A 44 -5.94 -10.05 -6.04
N ILE A 45 -6.71 -9.25 -5.28
CA ILE A 45 -6.42 -9.03 -3.85
C ILE A 45 -7.04 -10.07 -2.92
N VAL A 46 -7.92 -10.94 -3.41
CA VAL A 46 -8.63 -11.93 -2.58
C VAL A 46 -7.70 -12.81 -1.76
N PRO A 47 -6.60 -13.36 -2.31
CA PRO A 47 -5.67 -14.17 -1.52
C PRO A 47 -5.11 -13.43 -0.29
N PHE A 48 -4.80 -12.14 -0.44
CA PHE A 48 -4.27 -11.31 0.64
C PHE A 48 -5.29 -11.09 1.75
N VAL A 49 -6.51 -10.70 1.37
CA VAL A 49 -7.58 -10.39 2.32
C VAL A 49 -8.08 -11.66 3.01
N ALA A 50 -8.32 -12.74 2.24
CA ALA A 50 -8.85 -13.99 2.78
C ALA A 50 -7.91 -14.69 3.77
N ASN A 51 -6.59 -14.54 3.61
CA ASN A 51 -5.60 -15.10 4.52
C ASN A 51 -5.19 -14.15 5.65
N SER A 52 -5.63 -12.89 5.63
CA SER A 52 -5.24 -11.91 6.63
C SER A 52 -6.12 -12.01 7.89
N PRO A 53 -5.54 -12.21 9.08
CA PRO A 53 -6.31 -12.20 10.32
C PRO A 53 -6.92 -10.82 10.63
N PHE A 54 -6.41 -9.77 9.98
CA PHE A 54 -6.88 -8.39 10.17
C PHE A 54 -7.96 -7.96 9.18
N MET A 55 -8.21 -8.73 8.11
CA MET A 55 -9.09 -8.32 7.00
C MET A 55 -10.06 -9.41 6.55
N SER A 56 -9.82 -10.68 6.88
CA SER A 56 -10.66 -11.80 6.40
C SER A 56 -12.12 -11.67 6.79
N PHE A 57 -12.43 -10.99 7.89
CA PHE A 57 -13.79 -10.78 8.36
C PHE A 57 -14.66 -9.86 7.46
N PHE A 58 -14.04 -9.15 6.49
CA PHE A 58 -14.81 -8.40 5.48
C PHE A 58 -15.42 -9.30 4.42
N TYR A 59 -14.90 -10.52 4.25
CA TYR A 59 -15.41 -11.49 3.31
C TYR A 59 -16.40 -12.44 3.98
N ALA A 60 -17.45 -12.83 3.24
CA ALA A 60 -18.41 -13.82 3.70
C ALA A 60 -17.76 -15.21 3.79
N LYS A 61 -16.77 -15.47 2.91
CA LYS A 61 -16.05 -16.73 2.80
C LYS A 61 -14.54 -16.45 2.73
N GLY A 62 -13.78 -17.12 3.55
CA GLY A 62 -12.34 -16.92 3.67
C GLY A 62 -11.50 -17.98 2.95
N ALA A 63 -10.28 -18.16 3.42
CA ALA A 63 -9.41 -19.24 2.98
C ALA A 63 -9.91 -20.59 3.56
N PRO A 64 -9.81 -21.70 2.80
CA PRO A 64 -9.17 -21.83 1.47
C PRO A 64 -10.12 -21.69 0.28
N GLU A 65 -11.41 -21.43 0.46
CA GLU A 65 -12.48 -21.54 -0.55
C GLU A 65 -12.22 -20.68 -1.80
N TYR A 66 -11.62 -19.48 -1.63
CA TYR A 66 -11.30 -18.59 -2.76
C TYR A 66 -10.42 -19.25 -3.84
N LYS A 67 -9.67 -20.30 -3.51
CA LYS A 67 -8.75 -20.96 -4.46
C LYS A 67 -9.48 -21.59 -5.65
N GLU A 68 -10.71 -22.02 -5.44
CA GLU A 68 -11.55 -22.63 -6.49
C GLU A 68 -12.17 -21.56 -7.42
N HIS A 69 -12.18 -20.30 -6.99
CA HIS A 69 -12.77 -19.18 -7.71
C HIS A 69 -11.74 -18.17 -8.23
N LYS A 70 -10.48 -18.56 -8.26
CA LYS A 70 -9.39 -17.68 -8.70
C LYS A 70 -9.40 -17.53 -10.21
N ASN A 71 -9.44 -16.28 -10.69
CA ASN A 71 -9.33 -15.97 -12.11
C ASN A 71 -7.88 -15.72 -12.51
N ALA A 72 -7.53 -16.04 -13.78
CA ALA A 72 -6.36 -15.45 -14.39
C ALA A 72 -6.57 -13.94 -14.54
N GLU A 73 -5.50 -13.15 -14.47
CA GLU A 73 -5.58 -11.70 -14.57
C GLU A 73 -6.29 -11.25 -15.85
N GLY A 74 -7.34 -10.46 -15.70
CA GLY A 74 -8.17 -9.99 -16.80
C GLY A 74 -9.19 -11.00 -17.36
N ALA A 75 -9.22 -12.24 -16.88
CA ALA A 75 -10.19 -13.23 -17.32
C ALA A 75 -11.59 -12.95 -16.74
N PHE A 76 -12.61 -13.24 -17.55
CA PHE A 76 -14.00 -13.19 -17.12
C PHE A 76 -14.59 -14.58 -17.09
N VAL A 77 -14.89 -15.07 -15.88
CA VAL A 77 -15.56 -16.35 -15.62
C VAL A 77 -16.85 -16.03 -14.85
N PRO A 78 -18.04 -16.22 -15.45
CA PRO A 78 -19.30 -15.80 -14.82
C PRO A 78 -19.57 -16.42 -13.45
N GLU A 79 -19.24 -17.72 -13.29
CA GLU A 79 -19.44 -18.42 -12.02
C GLU A 79 -18.55 -17.84 -10.91
N ASN A 80 -17.28 -17.57 -11.22
CA ASN A 80 -16.35 -16.96 -10.27
C ASN A 80 -16.80 -15.54 -9.93
N ARG A 81 -17.29 -14.78 -10.93
CA ARG A 81 -17.84 -13.45 -10.68
C ARG A 81 -19.00 -13.47 -9.69
N ALA A 82 -19.95 -14.38 -9.87
CA ALA A 82 -21.08 -14.54 -8.96
C ALA A 82 -20.62 -14.89 -7.53
N TRP A 83 -19.58 -15.72 -7.42
CA TRP A 83 -18.99 -16.04 -6.11
C TRP A 83 -18.35 -14.79 -5.47
N HIS A 84 -17.57 -14.00 -6.21
CA HIS A 84 -16.93 -12.77 -5.72
C HIS A 84 -17.96 -11.72 -5.28
N GLU A 85 -19.09 -11.59 -6.01
CA GLU A 85 -20.19 -10.72 -5.62
C GLU A 85 -20.83 -11.17 -4.28
N ALA A 86 -21.13 -12.46 -4.15
CA ALA A 86 -21.67 -13.03 -2.91
C ALA A 86 -20.69 -12.96 -1.73
N ASN A 87 -19.38 -12.93 -2.02
CA ASN A 87 -18.31 -12.86 -1.02
C ASN A 87 -17.99 -11.43 -0.54
N ASN A 88 -18.67 -10.40 -1.01
CA ASN A 88 -18.38 -8.99 -0.75
C ASN A 88 -17.02 -8.50 -1.30
N THR A 89 -16.40 -9.26 -2.22
CA THR A 89 -15.07 -8.94 -2.75
C THR A 89 -15.02 -7.53 -3.37
N TYR A 90 -16.00 -7.20 -4.20
CA TYR A 90 -16.02 -5.92 -4.92
C TYR A 90 -16.35 -4.74 -4.00
N VAL A 91 -17.28 -4.91 -3.07
CA VAL A 91 -17.62 -3.88 -2.09
C VAL A 91 -16.42 -3.53 -1.22
N PHE A 92 -15.71 -4.55 -0.74
CA PHE A 92 -14.47 -4.35 0.01
C PHE A 92 -13.40 -3.66 -0.84
N SER A 93 -13.20 -4.11 -2.08
CA SER A 93 -12.21 -3.52 -2.98
C SER A 93 -12.48 -2.03 -3.23
N TYR A 94 -13.73 -1.64 -3.45
CA TYR A 94 -14.11 -0.23 -3.66
C TYR A 94 -13.84 0.61 -2.42
N ALA A 95 -14.21 0.12 -1.24
CA ALA A 95 -13.93 0.80 0.02
C ALA A 95 -12.42 0.95 0.26
N LEU A 96 -11.65 -0.10 0.00
CA LEU A 96 -10.19 -0.08 0.09
C LEU A 96 -9.58 0.91 -0.91
N GLY A 97 -10.08 0.95 -2.15
CA GLY A 97 -9.63 1.91 -3.16
C GLY A 97 -9.87 3.36 -2.73
N ALA A 98 -11.06 3.67 -2.20
CA ALA A 98 -11.38 4.99 -1.66
C ALA A 98 -10.44 5.37 -0.50
N LEU A 99 -10.17 4.43 0.40
CA LEU A 99 -9.25 4.63 1.53
C LEU A 99 -7.84 4.94 1.05
N ILE A 100 -7.29 4.12 0.14
CA ILE A 100 -5.94 4.30 -0.41
C ILE A 100 -5.81 5.67 -1.08
N MET A 101 -6.75 6.04 -1.94
CA MET A 101 -6.74 7.36 -2.61
C MET A 101 -6.81 8.50 -1.60
N SER A 102 -7.66 8.39 -0.58
CA SER A 102 -7.79 9.42 0.46
C SER A 102 -6.49 9.61 1.23
N ILE A 103 -5.79 8.53 1.56
CA ILE A 103 -4.47 8.60 2.23
C ILE A 103 -3.45 9.30 1.32
N GLY A 104 -3.38 8.93 0.04
CA GLY A 104 -2.47 9.57 -0.91
C GLY A 104 -2.71 11.08 -1.04
N ILE A 105 -3.98 11.48 -1.09
CA ILE A 105 -4.38 12.89 -1.13
C ILE A 105 -3.96 13.61 0.15
N LEU A 106 -4.19 13.02 1.34
CA LEU A 106 -3.79 13.62 2.62
C LEU A 106 -2.26 13.79 2.74
N VAL A 107 -1.49 12.79 2.31
CA VAL A 107 -0.02 12.89 2.26
C VAL A 107 0.42 14.04 1.37
N PHE A 108 -0.17 14.17 0.19
CA PHE A 108 0.14 15.26 -0.73
C PHE A 108 -0.27 16.63 -0.19
N LEU A 109 -1.45 16.74 0.42
CA LEU A 109 -1.89 17.95 1.08
C LEU A 109 -0.96 18.39 2.23
N GLY A 110 -0.11 17.50 2.72
CA GLY A 110 0.98 17.80 3.64
C GLY A 110 1.96 18.86 3.13
N ILE A 111 2.04 19.11 1.81
CA ILE A 111 2.80 20.22 1.23
C ILE A 111 2.24 21.57 1.73
N PHE A 112 0.92 21.68 1.77
CA PHE A 112 0.20 22.93 2.09
C PHE A 112 -0.24 23.00 3.55
N SER A 113 -0.52 21.87 4.19
CA SER A 113 -1.02 21.76 5.55
C SER A 113 -0.30 20.68 6.34
N SER A 114 0.53 21.07 7.29
CA SER A 114 1.25 20.12 8.15
C SER A 114 0.32 19.22 8.97
N LYS A 115 -0.89 19.67 9.32
CA LYS A 115 -1.90 18.85 10.01
C LYS A 115 -2.45 17.76 9.08
N ALA A 116 -2.76 18.09 7.83
CA ALA A 116 -3.18 17.09 6.84
C ALA A 116 -2.07 16.07 6.57
N GLY A 117 -0.82 16.55 6.42
CA GLY A 117 0.36 15.68 6.30
C GLY A 117 0.50 14.73 7.48
N LEU A 118 0.40 15.23 8.71
CA LEU A 118 0.50 14.41 9.92
C LEU A 118 -0.50 13.22 9.91
N ILE A 119 -1.74 13.48 9.51
CA ILE A 119 -2.78 12.46 9.41
C ILE A 119 -2.46 11.49 8.26
N GLY A 120 -2.17 12.01 7.07
CA GLY A 120 -1.88 11.22 5.89
C GLY A 120 -0.66 10.32 6.06
N ASP A 121 0.44 10.88 6.59
CA ASP A 121 1.69 10.17 6.83
C ASP A 121 1.50 9.03 7.86
N THR A 122 0.73 9.29 8.94
CA THR A 122 0.39 8.27 9.93
C THR A 122 -0.45 7.15 9.33
N LEU A 123 -1.48 7.48 8.55
CA LEU A 123 -2.32 6.48 7.88
C LEU A 123 -1.54 5.68 6.84
N ALA A 124 -0.60 6.32 6.12
CA ALA A 124 0.28 5.63 5.18
C ALA A 124 1.17 4.59 5.88
N ILE A 125 1.71 4.91 7.05
CA ILE A 125 2.47 3.95 7.88
C ILE A 125 1.58 2.77 8.27
N ILE A 126 0.40 3.04 8.81
CA ILE A 126 -0.52 1.97 9.25
C ILE A 126 -0.89 1.07 8.08
N MET A 127 -1.22 1.66 6.92
CA MET A 127 -1.58 0.91 5.73
C MET A 127 -0.42 0.06 5.21
N THR A 128 0.78 0.61 5.13
CA THR A 128 1.95 -0.14 4.65
C THR A 128 2.38 -1.25 5.60
N LEU A 129 2.21 -1.08 6.91
CA LEU A 129 2.37 -2.19 7.87
C LEU A 129 1.34 -3.29 7.63
N GLY A 130 0.09 -2.91 7.33
CA GLY A 130 -0.97 -3.85 6.96
C GLY A 130 -0.62 -4.63 5.68
N THR A 131 -0.16 -3.96 4.62
CA THR A 131 0.22 -4.65 3.37
C THR A 131 1.48 -5.51 3.55
N LEU A 132 2.48 -5.06 4.30
CA LEU A 132 3.67 -5.86 4.60
C LEU A 132 3.35 -7.11 5.43
N SER A 133 2.27 -7.11 6.21
CA SER A 133 1.84 -8.31 6.94
C SER A 133 1.48 -9.46 6.02
N PHE A 134 1.12 -9.19 4.75
CA PHE A 134 0.82 -10.21 3.75
C PHE A 134 2.02 -11.11 3.43
N LEU A 135 3.26 -10.64 3.63
CA LEU A 135 4.44 -11.49 3.49
C LEU A 135 4.43 -12.69 4.46
N VAL A 136 3.74 -12.55 5.59
CA VAL A 136 3.63 -13.61 6.61
C VAL A 136 2.30 -14.37 6.50
N THR A 137 1.22 -13.67 6.13
CA THR A 137 -0.13 -14.24 6.19
C THR A 137 -0.58 -14.88 4.88
N THR A 138 0.04 -14.55 3.74
CA THR A 138 -0.43 -14.96 2.41
C THR A 138 0.54 -15.95 1.76
N PRO A 139 0.18 -17.23 1.62
CA PRO A 139 1.06 -18.24 0.98
C PRO A 139 1.49 -17.87 -0.45
N GLU A 140 0.63 -17.20 -1.21
CA GLU A 140 0.85 -16.84 -2.62
C GLU A 140 1.96 -15.80 -2.83
N VAL A 141 2.49 -15.18 -1.78
CA VAL A 141 3.66 -14.29 -1.90
C VAL A 141 4.96 -15.05 -2.14
N TRP A 142 4.97 -16.35 -1.90
CA TRP A 142 6.11 -17.23 -2.11
C TRP A 142 5.94 -18.10 -3.35
N VAL A 143 7.05 -18.65 -3.88
CA VAL A 143 7.01 -19.61 -4.99
C VAL A 143 7.03 -21.03 -4.42
N PRO A 144 5.91 -21.77 -4.46
CA PRO A 144 5.86 -23.11 -3.91
C PRO A 144 6.85 -24.04 -4.60
N ASN A 145 7.39 -25.00 -3.87
CA ASN A 145 8.32 -26.04 -4.34
C ASN A 145 9.71 -25.56 -4.78
N LEU A 146 10.06 -24.29 -4.63
CA LEU A 146 11.39 -23.78 -4.98
C LEU A 146 12.25 -23.40 -3.77
N GLY A 147 11.64 -23.05 -2.65
CA GLY A 147 12.35 -22.66 -1.43
C GLY A 147 12.43 -23.77 -0.38
N SER A 148 12.97 -23.43 0.77
CA SER A 148 13.14 -24.37 1.89
C SER A 148 11.96 -24.40 2.87
N GLY A 149 11.00 -23.50 2.76
CA GLY A 149 9.82 -23.43 3.62
C GLY A 149 8.59 -24.09 2.98
N GLU A 150 7.55 -24.30 3.78
CA GLU A 150 6.30 -24.91 3.37
C GLU A 150 5.67 -24.23 2.14
N PHE A 151 5.83 -22.90 2.02
CA PHE A 151 5.27 -22.09 0.93
C PHE A 151 6.32 -21.64 -0.09
N GLY A 152 7.60 -21.98 0.08
CA GLY A 152 8.68 -21.62 -0.84
C GLY A 152 9.57 -20.44 -0.38
N PHE A 153 9.52 -20.06 0.92
CA PHE A 153 10.48 -19.08 1.48
C PHE A 153 11.94 -19.50 1.17
N PRO A 154 12.84 -18.60 0.80
CA PRO A 154 12.70 -17.13 0.70
C PRO A 154 12.39 -16.61 -0.72
N LEU A 155 11.90 -17.43 -1.62
CA LEU A 155 11.73 -17.09 -3.03
C LEU A 155 10.38 -16.41 -3.28
N LEU A 156 10.41 -15.09 -3.55
CA LEU A 156 9.22 -14.28 -3.77
C LEU A 156 8.58 -14.52 -5.14
N SER A 157 7.27 -14.72 -5.15
CA SER A 157 6.42 -14.70 -6.35
C SER A 157 6.29 -13.29 -6.93
N GLY A 158 5.56 -13.13 -8.04
CA GLY A 158 5.18 -11.82 -8.57
C GLY A 158 4.44 -10.97 -7.53
N ALA A 159 3.49 -11.56 -6.81
CA ALA A 159 2.73 -10.92 -5.75
C ALA A 159 3.64 -10.53 -4.56
N GLY A 160 4.51 -11.42 -4.12
CA GLY A 160 5.46 -11.13 -3.05
C GLY A 160 6.44 -10.00 -3.40
N ARG A 161 6.88 -9.93 -4.66
CA ARG A 161 7.74 -8.84 -5.14
C ARG A 161 7.02 -7.49 -5.18
N LEU A 162 5.72 -7.46 -5.36
CA LEU A 162 4.92 -6.24 -5.22
C LEU A 162 4.85 -5.80 -3.75
N VAL A 163 4.51 -6.71 -2.86
CA VAL A 163 4.33 -6.42 -1.43
C VAL A 163 5.63 -5.95 -0.76
N ILE A 164 6.77 -6.61 -1.03
CA ILE A 164 8.04 -6.23 -0.38
C ILE A 164 8.47 -4.79 -0.70
N LYS A 165 8.05 -4.23 -1.83
CA LYS A 165 8.37 -2.84 -2.19
C LYS A 165 7.72 -1.82 -1.26
N ASP A 166 6.68 -2.18 -0.54
CA ASP A 166 6.01 -1.30 0.43
C ASP A 166 6.93 -0.92 1.60
N ILE A 167 8.03 -1.65 1.83
CA ILE A 167 9.05 -1.25 2.81
C ILE A 167 9.66 0.12 2.47
N VAL A 168 9.76 0.46 1.19
CA VAL A 168 10.27 1.78 0.75
C VAL A 168 9.25 2.87 1.06
N ILE A 169 7.96 2.57 0.85
CA ILE A 169 6.87 3.50 1.19
C ILE A 169 6.82 3.70 2.70
N LEU A 170 6.95 2.62 3.48
CA LEU A 170 6.99 2.69 4.95
C LEU A 170 8.12 3.60 5.43
N ALA A 171 9.35 3.37 4.95
CA ALA A 171 10.51 4.17 5.34
C ALA A 171 10.33 5.65 4.99
N GLY A 172 9.83 5.93 3.79
CA GLY A 172 9.54 7.30 3.37
C GLY A 172 8.41 7.93 4.17
N ALA A 173 7.32 7.21 4.48
CA ALA A 173 6.23 7.72 5.29
C ALA A 173 6.69 8.11 6.71
N VAL A 174 7.66 7.39 7.29
CA VAL A 174 8.29 7.76 8.56
C VAL A 174 9.05 9.08 8.44
N VAL A 175 9.78 9.31 7.36
CA VAL A 175 10.47 10.58 7.09
C VAL A 175 9.47 11.71 6.93
N LEU A 176 8.38 11.50 6.17
CA LEU A 176 7.31 12.47 5.98
C LEU A 176 6.60 12.81 7.30
N LEU A 177 6.32 11.80 8.13
CA LEU A 177 5.72 12.00 9.44
C LEU A 177 6.59 12.87 10.33
N SER A 178 7.92 12.66 10.32
CA SER A 178 8.88 13.49 11.04
C SER A 178 8.83 14.94 10.56
N ASP A 179 8.83 15.18 9.24
CA ASP A 179 8.72 16.52 8.64
C ASP A 179 7.41 17.22 9.07
N SER A 180 6.26 16.53 8.89
CA SER A 180 4.95 17.05 9.27
C SER A 180 4.89 17.40 10.76
N SER A 181 5.43 16.55 11.63
CA SER A 181 5.47 16.75 13.08
C SER A 181 6.32 17.97 13.46
N GLN A 182 7.50 18.13 12.85
CA GLN A 182 8.36 19.29 13.08
C GLN A 182 7.68 20.60 12.66
N ARG A 183 6.95 20.59 11.54
CA ARG A 183 6.21 21.75 11.05
C ARG A 183 5.04 22.13 11.95
N VAL A 184 4.31 21.13 12.48
CA VAL A 184 3.24 21.35 13.48
C VAL A 184 3.83 21.93 14.76
N LEU A 185 4.93 21.39 15.29
CA LEU A 185 5.60 21.89 16.50
C LEU A 185 6.09 23.35 16.35
N LYS A 186 6.59 23.72 15.16
CA LYS A 186 6.98 25.10 14.89
C LYS A 186 5.79 26.06 14.93
N THR A 187 4.61 25.62 14.53
CA THR A 187 3.39 26.45 14.60
C THR A 187 2.95 26.63 16.06
N LEU A 188 2.87 25.54 16.83
CA LEU A 188 2.47 25.57 18.24
C LEU A 188 3.39 26.38 19.17
N LYS A 189 4.66 26.57 18.78
CA LYS A 189 5.61 27.39 19.58
C LYS A 189 5.55 28.90 19.26
N LYS A 190 4.78 29.27 18.23
CA LYS A 190 4.61 30.68 17.84
C LYS A 190 3.35 31.33 18.46
N ASP A 191 2.41 30.48 18.85
CA ASP A 191 1.19 30.84 19.60
C ASP A 191 1.49 30.84 21.11
#